data_c142c8f399a433b83d153fba952bb0cc
#
_entry.id   c142c8f399a433b83d153fba952bb0cc
#
_cell.length_a   1.000
_cell.length_b   1.000
_cell.length_c   1.000
_cell.angle_alpha   90.00
_cell.angle_beta   90.00
_cell.angle_gamma   90.00
#
_symmetry.space_group_name_H-M   'P 1'
#
loop_
_entity.id
_entity.type
_entity.pdbx_description
1 polymer ?
#
loop_
_entity_poly.entity_id
_entity_poly.type
_entity_poly.pdbx_seq_one_letter_code
_entity_poly.pdbx_strand_id
1 'polypeptide(L)'
;MLEIIKDFYKAISIIDLIFLILTILSLVNCYKKGFILSILSMAKWLLAYIITLILFPKMKPYVKDIIDNEYVLDVGVGIIIFVVVIFLVLLVNKGISKAVRYTGIGSLDTTFGFFFGFIRAYIISVCIFSGVHIVYNYDKWPVNFDKSYVFPYLEKGSSYLIKEFPNEKTYQDSKEKITEL
;
A
#
# COMPACT_ATOMS: atom_id res chain seq x y z
N MET A 1 12.15 -35.20 15.81
CA MET A 1 12.29 -33.73 15.63
C MET A 1 12.52 -33.34 14.17
N LEU A 2 13.44 -33.96 13.43
CA LEU A 2 13.63 -33.66 11.99
C LEU A 2 12.45 -34.05 11.10
N GLU A 3 11.70 -35.10 11.42
CA GLU A 3 10.48 -35.49 10.68
C GLU A 3 9.35 -34.51 10.91
N ILE A 4 9.15 -34.05 12.13
CA ILE A 4 8.14 -33.03 12.46
C ILE A 4 8.43 -31.72 11.70
N ILE A 5 9.69 -31.34 11.57
CA ILE A 5 10.10 -30.15 10.80
C ILE A 5 9.86 -30.36 9.29
N LYS A 6 10.13 -31.56 8.77
CA LYS A 6 9.86 -31.90 7.36
C LYS A 6 8.38 -31.95 7.04
N ASP A 7 7.54 -32.45 7.94
CA ASP A 7 6.09 -32.50 7.76
C ASP A 7 5.49 -31.10 7.89
N PHE A 8 6.02 -30.25 8.77
CA PHE A 8 5.66 -28.85 8.88
C PHE A 8 6.00 -28.05 7.61
N TYR A 9 7.19 -28.32 7.04
CA TYR A 9 7.62 -27.70 5.78
C TYR A 9 6.81 -28.15 4.56
N LYS A 10 6.28 -29.38 4.57
CA LYS A 10 5.37 -29.89 3.52
C LYS A 10 3.94 -29.39 3.64
N ALA A 11 3.53 -28.98 4.85
CA ALA A 11 2.18 -28.52 5.14
C ALA A 11 1.98 -27.03 4.93
N ILE A 12 3.03 -26.20 5.04
CA ILE A 12 2.93 -24.75 4.93
C ILE A 12 3.27 -24.31 3.50
N SER A 13 2.37 -23.62 2.88
CA SER A 13 2.62 -22.97 1.60
C SER A 13 3.67 -21.85 1.75
N ILE A 14 4.48 -21.63 0.72
CA ILE A 14 5.46 -20.53 0.68
C ILE A 14 4.77 -19.16 0.89
N ILE A 15 3.52 -19.04 0.47
CA ILE A 15 2.70 -17.83 0.66
C ILE A 15 2.37 -17.61 2.13
N ASP A 16 2.00 -18.67 2.86
CA ASP A 16 1.73 -18.59 4.30
C ASP A 16 2.99 -18.18 5.06
N LEU A 17 4.15 -18.68 4.63
CA LEU A 17 5.44 -18.31 5.23
C LEU A 17 5.78 -16.83 5.00
N ILE A 18 5.60 -16.34 3.77
CA ILE A 18 5.81 -14.93 3.43
C ILE A 18 4.84 -14.05 4.25
N PHE A 19 3.57 -14.43 4.30
CA PHE A 19 2.56 -13.69 5.08
C PHE A 19 2.90 -13.69 6.58
N LEU A 20 3.37 -14.80 7.12
CA LEU A 20 3.80 -14.91 8.51
C LEU A 20 4.96 -13.95 8.80
N ILE A 21 5.98 -13.93 7.93
CA ILE A 21 7.14 -13.03 8.07
C ILE A 21 6.69 -11.58 8.02
N LEU A 22 5.87 -11.20 7.04
CA LEU A 22 5.32 -9.84 6.93
C LEU A 22 4.50 -9.46 8.17
N THR A 23 3.70 -10.40 8.68
CA THR A 23 2.90 -10.19 9.89
C THR A 23 3.78 -9.95 11.11
N ILE A 24 4.79 -10.79 11.35
CA ILE A 24 5.72 -10.62 12.47
C ILE A 24 6.45 -9.28 12.38
N LEU A 25 6.98 -8.93 11.22
CA LEU A 25 7.65 -7.65 11.00
C LEU A 25 6.73 -6.46 11.23
N SER A 26 5.48 -6.55 10.77
CA SER A 26 4.47 -5.51 10.97
C SER A 26 4.10 -5.36 12.45
N LEU A 27 3.86 -6.48 13.16
CA LEU A 27 3.55 -6.49 14.58
C LEU A 27 4.66 -5.85 15.41
N VAL A 28 5.90 -6.28 15.21
CA VAL A 28 7.07 -5.72 15.92
C VAL A 28 7.23 -4.22 15.66
N ASN A 29 7.06 -3.80 14.41
CA ASN A 29 7.15 -2.39 14.04
C ASN A 29 6.03 -1.55 14.67
N CYS A 30 4.79 -2.04 14.62
CA CYS A 30 3.63 -1.32 15.16
C CYS A 30 3.63 -1.32 16.69
N TYR A 31 4.07 -2.41 17.32
CA TYR A 31 4.26 -2.48 18.77
C TYR A 31 5.29 -1.45 19.26
N LYS A 32 6.44 -1.34 18.58
CA LYS A 32 7.51 -0.38 18.95
C LYS A 32 7.13 1.07 18.72
N LYS A 33 6.33 1.35 17.68
CA LYS A 33 5.94 2.72 17.32
C LYS A 33 4.69 3.21 18.03
N GLY A 34 3.82 2.29 18.43
CA GLY A 34 2.48 2.55 18.88
C GLY A 34 1.48 2.71 17.72
N PHE A 35 0.21 2.77 18.07
CA PHE A 35 -0.91 2.84 17.12
C PHE A 35 -0.92 4.14 16.31
N ILE A 36 -0.83 5.27 16.99
CA ILE A 36 -0.92 6.60 16.38
C ILE A 36 0.20 6.79 15.34
N LEU A 37 1.44 6.45 15.72
CA LEU A 37 2.58 6.58 14.82
C LEU A 37 2.53 5.57 13.68
N SER A 38 1.92 4.41 13.89
CA SER A 38 1.75 3.39 12.86
C SER A 38 0.72 3.83 11.81
N ILE A 39 -0.41 4.41 12.23
CA ILE A 39 -1.40 5.01 11.33
C ILE A 39 -0.77 6.17 10.55
N LEU A 40 -0.10 7.11 11.22
CA LEU A 40 0.58 8.22 10.58
C LEU A 40 1.62 7.74 9.56
N SER A 41 2.34 6.67 9.88
CA SER A 41 3.31 6.06 8.98
C SER A 41 2.67 5.46 7.72
N MET A 42 1.43 5.00 7.81
CA MET A 42 0.67 4.47 6.68
C MET A 42 -0.02 5.58 5.89
N ALA A 43 -0.63 6.52 6.61
CA ALA A 43 -1.38 7.63 6.04
C ALA A 43 -0.51 8.59 5.21
N LYS A 44 0.78 8.71 5.51
CA LYS A 44 1.68 9.63 4.79
C LYS A 44 1.73 9.38 3.28
N TRP A 45 1.70 8.12 2.85
CA TRP A 45 1.71 7.78 1.43
C TRP A 45 0.40 8.13 0.74
N LEU A 46 -0.73 7.86 1.43
CA LEU A 46 -2.06 8.21 0.95
C LEU A 46 -2.23 9.73 0.87
N LEU A 47 -1.79 10.47 1.90
CA LEU A 47 -1.81 11.92 1.90
C LEU A 47 -0.95 12.50 0.77
N ALA A 48 0.26 11.98 0.56
CA ALA A 48 1.12 12.42 -0.53
C ALA A 48 0.44 12.19 -1.88
N TYR A 49 -0.18 11.05 -2.09
CA TYR A 49 -0.92 10.74 -3.31
C TYR A 49 -2.08 11.71 -3.54
N ILE A 50 -2.95 11.89 -2.54
CA ILE A 50 -4.12 12.80 -2.63
C ILE A 50 -3.68 14.23 -2.93
N ILE A 51 -2.67 14.74 -2.20
CA ILE A 51 -2.15 16.09 -2.43
C ILE A 51 -1.57 16.22 -3.84
N THR A 52 -0.87 15.19 -4.33
CA THR A 52 -0.34 15.17 -5.69
C THR A 52 -1.45 15.28 -6.73
N LEU A 53 -2.54 14.51 -6.56
CA LEU A 53 -3.69 14.58 -7.46
C LEU A 53 -4.34 15.97 -7.49
N ILE A 54 -4.38 16.68 -6.37
CA ILE A 54 -4.94 18.04 -6.28
C ILE A 54 -3.98 19.07 -6.89
N LEU A 55 -2.67 18.91 -6.70
CA LEU A 55 -1.67 19.85 -7.19
C LEU A 55 -1.39 19.68 -8.69
N PHE A 56 -1.45 18.45 -9.19
CA PHE A 56 -1.11 18.13 -10.58
C PHE A 56 -1.84 19.02 -11.60
N PRO A 57 -3.20 19.13 -11.60
CA PRO A 57 -3.90 19.97 -12.57
C PRO A 57 -3.58 21.45 -12.43
N LYS A 58 -3.19 21.90 -11.24
CA LYS A 58 -2.78 23.30 -11.00
C LYS A 58 -1.38 23.60 -11.52
N MET A 59 -0.48 22.61 -11.50
CA MET A 59 0.91 22.78 -11.91
C MET A 59 1.12 22.51 -13.41
N LYS A 60 0.28 21.67 -14.03
CA LYS A 60 0.37 21.32 -15.46
C LYS A 60 0.42 22.55 -16.39
N PRO A 61 -0.40 23.60 -16.21
CA PRO A 61 -0.38 24.76 -17.10
C PRO A 61 0.96 25.51 -17.13
N TYR A 62 1.71 25.52 -16.01
CA TYR A 62 2.99 26.23 -15.90
C TYR A 62 4.16 25.52 -16.60
N VAL A 63 3.98 24.24 -16.92
CA VAL A 63 5.05 23.37 -17.46
C VAL A 63 4.74 22.90 -18.88
N LYS A 64 3.52 23.18 -19.37
CA LYS A 64 3.03 22.73 -20.67
C LYS A 64 3.89 23.20 -21.84
N ASP A 65 4.50 24.39 -21.72
CA ASP A 65 5.31 25.00 -22.79
C ASP A 65 6.78 24.53 -22.79
N ILE A 66 7.16 23.68 -21.82
CA ILE A 66 8.54 23.22 -21.64
C ILE A 66 8.77 21.85 -22.29
N ILE A 67 7.73 21.01 -22.39
CA ILE A 67 7.83 19.63 -22.87
C ILE A 67 6.76 19.41 -23.95
N ASP A 68 7.19 19.16 -25.18
CA ASP A 68 6.30 18.94 -26.33
C ASP A 68 5.50 17.63 -26.24
N ASN A 69 6.03 16.63 -25.54
CA ASN A 69 5.38 15.33 -25.41
C ASN A 69 4.46 15.31 -24.18
N GLU A 70 3.16 15.33 -24.41
CA GLU A 70 2.13 15.37 -23.36
C GLU A 70 2.22 14.21 -22.36
N TYR A 71 2.55 13.00 -22.81
CA TYR A 71 2.72 11.83 -21.94
C TYR A 71 3.94 11.98 -21.01
N VAL A 72 5.08 12.42 -21.55
CA VAL A 72 6.30 12.66 -20.78
C VAL A 72 6.08 13.80 -19.78
N LEU A 73 5.34 14.83 -20.17
CA LEU A 73 4.97 15.94 -19.31
C LEU A 73 4.09 15.45 -18.14
N ASP A 74 3.03 14.70 -18.42
CA ASP A 74 2.09 14.26 -17.39
C ASP A 74 2.76 13.30 -16.38
N VAL A 75 3.51 12.31 -16.87
CA VAL A 75 4.23 11.37 -16.01
C VAL A 75 5.36 12.05 -15.25
N GLY A 76 6.17 12.86 -15.94
CA GLY A 76 7.32 13.55 -15.34
C GLY A 76 6.90 14.55 -14.27
N VAL A 77 5.93 15.41 -14.59
CA VAL A 77 5.39 16.41 -13.64
C VAL A 77 4.72 15.70 -12.46
N GLY A 78 3.94 14.65 -12.71
CA GLY A 78 3.31 13.85 -11.65
C GLY A 78 4.33 13.28 -10.68
N ILE A 79 5.42 12.69 -11.18
CA ILE A 79 6.50 12.14 -10.36
C ILE A 79 7.20 13.25 -9.55
N ILE A 80 7.54 14.36 -10.18
CA ILE A 80 8.22 15.49 -9.50
C ILE A 80 7.35 16.03 -8.37
N ILE A 81 6.08 16.29 -8.64
CA ILE A 81 5.12 16.76 -7.62
C ILE A 81 5.03 15.75 -6.49
N PHE A 82 4.88 14.47 -6.79
CA PHE A 82 4.79 13.42 -5.79
C PHE A 82 6.03 13.36 -4.89
N VAL A 83 7.24 13.45 -5.46
CA VAL A 83 8.50 13.45 -4.70
C VAL A 83 8.60 14.68 -3.79
N VAL A 84 8.23 15.85 -4.27
CA VAL A 84 8.22 17.08 -3.45
C VAL A 84 7.19 16.98 -2.32
N VAL A 85 5.97 16.54 -2.64
CA VAL A 85 4.89 16.41 -1.67
C VAL A 85 5.22 15.35 -0.61
N ILE A 86 5.73 14.17 -1.00
CA ILE A 86 6.11 13.14 -0.02
C ILE A 86 7.20 13.63 0.91
N PHE A 87 8.14 14.41 0.41
CA PHE A 87 9.19 15.02 1.24
C PHE A 87 8.60 15.98 2.28
N LEU A 88 7.67 16.86 1.88
CA LEU A 88 6.97 17.78 2.78
C LEU A 88 6.14 17.02 3.83
N VAL A 89 5.39 16.00 3.40
CA VAL A 89 4.60 15.15 4.31
C VAL A 89 5.51 14.43 5.32
N LEU A 90 6.70 13.98 4.90
CA LEU A 90 7.67 13.36 5.82
C LEU A 90 8.21 14.35 6.86
N LEU A 91 8.45 15.60 6.48
CA LEU A 91 8.88 16.65 7.43
C LEU A 91 7.79 16.93 8.48
N VAL A 92 6.55 17.10 8.05
CA VAL A 92 5.41 17.30 8.94
C VAL A 92 5.20 16.09 9.86
N ASN A 93 5.26 14.87 9.31
CA ASN A 93 5.12 13.64 10.08
C ASN A 93 6.21 13.50 11.16
N LYS A 94 7.45 13.92 10.87
CA LYS A 94 8.53 13.94 11.88
C LYS A 94 8.23 14.86 13.05
N GLY A 95 7.63 16.02 12.81
CA GLY A 95 7.18 16.96 13.84
C GLY A 95 6.06 16.36 14.70
N ILE A 96 5.02 15.81 14.07
CA ILE A 96 3.89 15.18 14.77
C ILE A 96 4.36 13.97 15.59
N SER A 97 5.23 13.13 15.02
CA SER A 97 5.79 11.96 15.71
C SER A 97 6.55 12.35 16.97
N LYS A 98 7.24 13.49 16.97
CA LYS A 98 7.93 14.02 18.13
C LYS A 98 6.93 14.48 19.20
N ALA A 99 5.87 15.18 18.82
CA ALA A 99 4.81 15.64 19.73
C ALA A 99 4.08 14.46 20.40
N VAL A 100 3.68 13.45 19.61
CA VAL A 100 2.96 12.26 20.12
C VAL A 100 3.77 11.49 21.17
N ARG A 101 5.09 11.40 21.02
CA ARG A 101 5.95 10.73 22.00
C ARG A 101 5.96 11.39 23.38
N TYR A 102 5.66 12.68 23.45
CA TYR A 102 5.62 13.43 24.72
C TYR A 102 4.28 13.30 25.45
N THR A 103 3.21 12.78 24.82
CA THR A 103 1.86 12.76 25.40
C THR A 103 1.60 11.61 26.38
N GLY A 104 2.56 10.72 26.62
CA GLY A 104 2.47 9.69 27.68
C GLY A 104 1.39 8.61 27.51
N ILE A 105 0.77 8.49 26.34
CA ILE A 105 -0.29 7.49 26.04
C ILE A 105 0.31 6.06 25.86
N GLY A 106 1.46 5.78 26.50
CA GLY A 106 2.38 4.69 26.15
C GLY A 106 1.80 3.29 26.08
N SER A 107 1.06 2.86 27.11
CA SER A 107 0.66 1.45 27.24
C SER A 107 -0.53 1.09 26.33
N LEU A 108 -1.57 1.90 26.28
CA LEU A 108 -2.73 1.69 25.42
C LEU A 108 -2.37 1.83 23.94
N ASP A 109 -1.58 2.84 23.60
CA ASP A 109 -1.12 3.06 22.22
C ASP A 109 -0.29 1.89 21.70
N THR A 110 0.54 1.29 22.53
CA THR A 110 1.33 0.11 22.18
C THR A 110 0.45 -1.12 21.95
N THR A 111 -0.56 -1.35 22.79
CA THR A 111 -1.49 -2.46 22.66
C THR A 111 -2.33 -2.32 21.40
N PHE A 112 -2.92 -1.16 21.14
CA PHE A 112 -3.63 -0.90 19.89
C PHE A 112 -2.69 -0.98 18.68
N GLY A 113 -1.43 -0.57 18.81
CA GLY A 113 -0.39 -0.72 17.80
C GLY A 113 -0.18 -2.17 17.40
N PHE A 114 -0.15 -3.09 18.37
CA PHE A 114 -0.03 -4.52 18.12
C PHE A 114 -1.20 -5.03 17.27
N PHE A 115 -2.44 -4.75 17.65
CA PHE A 115 -3.62 -5.16 16.86
C PHE A 115 -3.63 -4.53 15.46
N PHE A 116 -3.27 -3.26 15.36
CA PHE A 116 -3.14 -2.58 14.07
C PHE A 116 -2.08 -3.23 13.17
N GLY A 117 -1.05 -3.83 13.76
CA GLY A 117 -0.02 -4.56 13.05
C GLY A 117 -0.56 -5.71 12.19
N PHE A 118 -1.60 -6.43 12.64
CA PHE A 118 -2.27 -7.47 11.86
C PHE A 118 -3.00 -6.88 10.65
N ILE A 119 -3.81 -5.84 10.87
CA ILE A 119 -4.56 -5.17 9.80
C ILE A 119 -3.60 -4.63 8.74
N ARG A 120 -2.52 -4.00 9.18
CA ARG A 120 -1.49 -3.46 8.30
C ARG A 120 -0.80 -4.55 7.49
N ALA A 121 -0.44 -5.67 8.13
CA ALA A 121 0.19 -6.81 7.45
C ALA A 121 -0.73 -7.35 6.35
N TYR A 122 -2.01 -7.53 6.65
CA TYR A 122 -2.99 -8.00 5.68
C TYR A 122 -3.11 -7.05 4.49
N ILE A 123 -3.29 -5.74 4.73
CA ILE A 123 -3.40 -4.73 3.66
C ILE A 123 -2.15 -4.74 2.77
N ILE A 124 -0.95 -4.75 3.37
CA ILE A 124 0.32 -4.79 2.62
C ILE A 124 0.40 -6.07 1.77
N SER A 125 0.03 -7.22 2.34
CA SER A 125 0.08 -8.50 1.64
C SER A 125 -0.90 -8.54 0.47
N VAL A 126 -2.12 -8.02 0.65
CA VAL A 126 -3.12 -7.90 -0.43
C VAL A 126 -2.61 -6.96 -1.53
N CYS A 127 -2.01 -5.81 -1.18
CA CYS A 127 -1.46 -4.88 -2.18
C CYS A 127 -0.30 -5.51 -2.97
N ILE A 128 0.62 -6.21 -2.30
CA ILE A 128 1.73 -6.91 -2.96
C ILE A 128 1.18 -8.00 -3.89
N PHE A 129 0.26 -8.84 -3.39
CA PHE A 129 -0.35 -9.90 -4.18
C PHE A 129 -1.09 -9.34 -5.40
N SER A 130 -1.91 -8.29 -5.22
CA SER A 130 -2.62 -7.63 -6.32
C SER A 130 -1.66 -7.03 -7.36
N GLY A 131 -0.60 -6.36 -6.92
CA GLY A 131 0.40 -5.79 -7.82
C GLY A 131 1.10 -6.86 -8.65
N VAL A 132 1.49 -7.97 -8.05
CA VAL A 132 2.11 -9.08 -8.79
C VAL A 132 1.09 -9.79 -9.68
N HIS A 133 -0.15 -9.96 -9.24
CA HIS A 133 -1.22 -10.58 -10.04
C HIS A 133 -1.55 -9.76 -11.31
N ILE A 134 -1.55 -8.44 -11.24
CA ILE A 134 -1.78 -7.56 -12.40
C ILE A 134 -0.67 -7.73 -13.44
N VAL A 135 0.58 -7.84 -13.00
CA VAL A 135 1.75 -7.97 -13.90
C VAL A 135 1.90 -9.40 -14.41
N TYR A 136 1.70 -10.36 -13.54
CA TYR A 136 1.88 -11.78 -13.85
C TYR A 136 0.79 -12.60 -13.16
N ASN A 137 -0.16 -13.11 -13.95
CA ASN A 137 -1.30 -13.86 -13.43
C ASN A 137 -0.85 -15.03 -12.54
N TYR A 138 -1.43 -15.12 -11.33
CA TYR A 138 -1.06 -16.12 -10.31
C TYR A 138 -1.26 -17.57 -10.78
N ASP A 139 -2.16 -17.84 -11.75
CA ASP A 139 -2.37 -19.18 -12.32
C ASP A 139 -1.11 -19.74 -12.99
N LYS A 140 -0.16 -18.87 -13.34
CA LYS A 140 1.12 -19.23 -13.97
C LYS A 140 2.26 -19.38 -12.98
N TRP A 141 2.02 -19.13 -11.69
CA TRP A 141 3.09 -19.23 -10.70
C TRP A 141 3.41 -20.70 -10.38
N PRO A 142 4.67 -21.06 -10.23
CA PRO A 142 5.10 -22.40 -9.86
C PRO A 142 4.86 -22.68 -8.36
N VAL A 143 3.72 -22.26 -7.82
CA VAL A 143 3.35 -22.35 -6.40
C VAL A 143 2.00 -23.06 -6.29
N ASN A 144 1.92 -24.03 -5.40
CA ASN A 144 0.65 -24.69 -5.13
C ASN A 144 -0.15 -23.86 -4.10
N PHE A 145 -1.23 -23.23 -4.55
CA PHE A 145 -2.10 -22.37 -3.75
C PHE A 145 -3.11 -23.16 -2.92
N ASP A 146 -3.46 -24.40 -3.34
CA ASP A 146 -4.51 -25.21 -2.71
C ASP A 146 -4.20 -25.56 -1.24
N LYS A 147 -2.92 -25.53 -0.87
CA LYS A 147 -2.44 -25.82 0.48
C LYS A 147 -2.31 -24.59 1.37
N SER A 148 -2.54 -23.39 0.84
CA SER A 148 -2.37 -22.15 1.60
C SER A 148 -3.64 -21.79 2.35
N TYR A 149 -3.52 -21.56 3.67
CA TYR A 149 -4.62 -21.07 4.51
C TYR A 149 -4.90 -19.58 4.26
N VAL A 150 -3.89 -18.82 3.89
CA VAL A 150 -3.99 -17.35 3.73
C VAL A 150 -4.41 -16.97 2.31
N PHE A 151 -4.10 -17.78 1.33
CA PHE A 151 -4.35 -17.49 -0.08
C PHE A 151 -5.82 -17.10 -0.38
N PRO A 152 -6.86 -17.81 0.09
CA PRO A 152 -8.25 -17.44 -0.20
C PRO A 152 -8.61 -16.02 0.29
N TYR A 153 -8.01 -15.60 1.40
CA TYR A 153 -8.22 -14.24 1.92
C TYR A 153 -7.48 -13.18 1.12
N LEU A 154 -6.27 -13.49 0.64
CA LEU A 154 -5.50 -12.60 -0.23
C LEU A 154 -6.16 -12.46 -1.60
N GLU A 155 -6.63 -13.55 -2.18
CA GLU A 155 -7.36 -13.57 -3.45
C GLU A 155 -8.64 -12.74 -3.37
N LYS A 156 -9.45 -12.95 -2.32
CA LYS A 156 -10.67 -12.17 -2.10
C LYS A 156 -10.38 -10.68 -1.94
N GLY A 157 -9.37 -10.32 -1.16
CA GLY A 157 -8.94 -8.94 -0.99
C GLY A 157 -8.41 -8.32 -2.29
N SER A 158 -7.62 -9.08 -3.05
CA SER A 158 -7.09 -8.67 -4.35
C SER A 158 -8.18 -8.47 -5.38
N SER A 159 -9.13 -9.40 -5.48
CA SER A 159 -10.26 -9.30 -6.40
C SER A 159 -11.12 -8.08 -6.12
N TYR A 160 -11.32 -7.75 -4.83
CA TYR A 160 -12.02 -6.53 -4.44
C TYR A 160 -11.25 -5.27 -4.86
N LEU A 161 -9.94 -5.22 -4.61
CA LEU A 161 -9.11 -4.09 -5.03
C LEU A 161 -9.08 -3.93 -6.55
N ILE A 162 -8.92 -5.02 -7.31
CA ILE A 162 -8.84 -4.97 -8.77
C ILE A 162 -10.18 -4.52 -9.38
N LYS A 163 -11.31 -4.95 -8.79
CA LYS A 163 -12.64 -4.55 -9.26
C LYS A 163 -12.92 -3.06 -9.07
N GLU A 164 -12.38 -2.48 -8.00
CA GLU A 164 -12.52 -1.05 -7.68
C GLU A 164 -11.48 -0.18 -8.43
N PHE A 165 -10.48 -0.78 -9.06
CA PHE A 165 -9.57 -0.04 -9.93
C PHE A 165 -10.30 0.37 -11.22
N PRO A 166 -10.23 1.66 -11.61
CA PRO A 166 -10.85 2.11 -12.84
C PRO A 166 -10.24 1.38 -14.03
N ASN A 167 -11.04 0.50 -14.66
CA ASN A 167 -10.71 -0.12 -15.92
C ASN A 167 -10.69 0.96 -17.02
N GLU A 168 -9.98 0.69 -18.11
CA GLU A 168 -9.90 1.57 -19.28
C GLU A 168 -11.28 2.05 -19.77
N LYS A 169 -12.32 1.19 -19.67
CA LYS A 169 -13.72 1.55 -19.92
C LYS A 169 -14.27 2.62 -18.96
N THR A 170 -13.98 2.47 -17.66
CA THR A 170 -14.43 3.45 -16.65
C THR A 170 -13.77 4.81 -16.87
N TYR A 171 -12.53 4.81 -17.37
CA TYR A 171 -11.81 6.03 -17.73
C TYR A 171 -12.40 6.68 -18.98
N GLN A 172 -12.77 5.90 -20.00
CA GLN A 172 -13.42 6.40 -21.23
C GLN A 172 -14.82 6.93 -20.93
N ASP A 173 -15.64 6.20 -20.17
CA ASP A 173 -16.98 6.65 -19.75
C ASP A 173 -16.94 7.94 -18.92
N SER A 174 -15.91 8.10 -18.09
CA SER A 174 -15.70 9.32 -17.31
C SER A 174 -15.26 10.49 -18.19
N LYS A 175 -14.48 10.22 -19.23
CA LYS A 175 -14.02 11.21 -20.20
C LYS A 175 -15.17 11.68 -21.11
N GLU A 176 -16.04 10.79 -21.57
CA GLU A 176 -17.26 11.14 -22.33
C GLU A 176 -18.20 12.03 -21.52
N LYS A 177 -18.48 11.66 -20.27
CA LYS A 177 -19.34 12.47 -19.38
C LYS A 177 -18.81 13.87 -19.10
N ILE A 178 -17.49 14.08 -19.12
CA ILE A 178 -16.88 15.41 -18.94
C ILE A 178 -16.95 16.22 -20.23
N THR A 179 -17.00 15.56 -21.38
CA THR A 179 -17.05 16.23 -22.70
C THR A 179 -18.48 16.64 -23.07
N GLU A 180 -19.49 16.06 -22.43
CA GLU A 180 -20.92 16.38 -22.60
C GLU A 180 -21.42 17.49 -21.65
N LEU A 181 -20.60 18.02 -20.75
CA LEU A 181 -20.84 19.14 -19.85
C LEU A 181 -20.22 20.44 -20.37
#